data_72e82717d14bc27a934bb74554f2d7bb
#
_entry.id   72e82717d14bc27a934bb74554f2d7bb
#
_cell.length_a   1.000
_cell.length_b   1.000
_cell.length_c   1.000
_cell.angle_alpha   90.00
_cell.angle_beta   90.00
_cell.angle_gamma   90.00
#
_symmetry.space_group_name_H-M   'P 1'
#
loop_
_entity.id
_entity.type
_entity.pdbx_description
1 polymer ?
#
loop_
_entity_poly.entity_id
_entity_poly.type
_entity_poly.pdbx_seq_one_letter_code
_entity_poly.pdbx_strand_id
1 'polypeptide(L)'
;MRYLITGASGFIGPHLVRQLAADGHDCRCLVRSREKAGPLAELGAEIIEGDITLPESLDDIARGMDGLLHLATLGHMSNFTVTEAMFEKVNVQGTINIMREAVKAKVPRVVHCSSVAAMGICDDVPATEASECRPHHPYGRSKLKAEQTVLDMVNTQGLPAAIIRFSMVYGPGDWRDMLKLVRLAKKGLFPKIGSRPNLTPLVHVSDAVQGILCAAEK
;
A
#
# COMPACT_ATOMS: atom_id res chain seq x y z
N MET A 1 -13.58 -1.92 -16.18
CA MET A 1 -13.27 -2.92 -15.12
C MET A 1 -13.72 -2.36 -13.77
N ARG A 2 -13.98 -3.24 -12.81
CA ARG A 2 -14.39 -2.86 -11.45
C ARG A 2 -13.27 -3.22 -10.47
N TYR A 3 -12.72 -2.25 -9.76
CA TYR A 3 -11.63 -2.45 -8.80
C TYR A 3 -12.07 -2.23 -7.36
N LEU A 4 -11.77 -3.19 -6.48
CA LEU A 4 -11.81 -2.98 -5.03
C LEU A 4 -10.50 -2.35 -4.58
N ILE A 5 -10.58 -1.22 -3.87
CA ILE A 5 -9.42 -0.48 -3.40
C ILE A 5 -9.49 -0.36 -1.88
N THR A 6 -8.53 -0.92 -1.17
CA THR A 6 -8.35 -0.68 0.26
C THR A 6 -7.29 0.37 0.50
N GLY A 7 -7.43 1.18 1.54
CA GLY A 7 -6.53 2.30 1.77
C GLY A 7 -6.76 3.48 0.82
N ALA A 8 -7.92 3.52 0.16
CA ALA A 8 -8.30 4.55 -0.82
C ALA A 8 -8.28 5.98 -0.24
N SER A 9 -8.54 6.16 1.05
CA SER A 9 -8.47 7.46 1.75
C SER A 9 -7.06 7.84 2.23
N GLY A 10 -6.04 7.02 1.92
CA GLY A 10 -4.63 7.31 2.22
C GLY A 10 -4.00 8.27 1.22
N PHE A 11 -2.65 8.41 1.25
CA PHE A 11 -1.94 9.34 0.36
C PHE A 11 -2.02 8.93 -1.12
N ILE A 12 -1.72 7.68 -1.45
CA ILE A 12 -1.71 7.20 -2.85
C ILE A 12 -3.15 6.98 -3.37
N GLY A 13 -4.06 6.57 -2.49
CA GLY A 13 -5.41 6.13 -2.86
C GLY A 13 -6.21 7.12 -3.72
N PRO A 14 -6.33 8.42 -3.35
CA PRO A 14 -7.09 9.38 -4.16
C PRO A 14 -6.50 9.61 -5.56
N HIS A 15 -5.17 9.52 -5.71
CA HIS A 15 -4.51 9.60 -7.01
C HIS A 15 -4.84 8.37 -7.87
N LEU A 16 -4.83 7.19 -7.26
CA LEU A 16 -5.18 5.93 -7.94
C LEU A 16 -6.65 5.92 -8.38
N VAL A 17 -7.57 6.30 -7.49
CA VAL A 17 -9.02 6.37 -7.82
C VAL A 17 -9.26 7.37 -8.94
N ARG A 18 -8.62 8.55 -8.90
CA ARG A 18 -8.75 9.56 -9.96
C ARG A 18 -8.27 9.03 -11.31
N GLN A 19 -7.14 8.33 -11.33
CA GLN A 19 -6.61 7.77 -12.58
C GLN A 19 -7.55 6.67 -13.12
N LEU A 20 -7.98 5.73 -12.28
CA LEU A 20 -8.92 4.67 -12.67
C LEU A 20 -10.24 5.22 -13.21
N ALA A 21 -10.80 6.26 -12.55
CA ALA A 21 -12.02 6.90 -13.02
C ALA A 21 -11.81 7.62 -14.38
N ALA A 22 -10.66 8.28 -14.57
CA ALA A 22 -10.31 8.89 -15.85
C ALA A 22 -10.15 7.87 -16.98
N ASP A 23 -9.69 6.67 -16.65
CA ASP A 23 -9.54 5.54 -17.59
C ASP A 23 -10.86 4.77 -17.79
N GLY A 24 -11.97 5.23 -17.22
CA GLY A 24 -13.30 4.64 -17.38
C GLY A 24 -13.53 3.36 -16.58
N HIS A 25 -12.85 3.21 -15.45
CA HIS A 25 -13.01 2.08 -14.55
C HIS A 25 -13.87 2.44 -13.33
N ASP A 26 -14.66 1.48 -12.85
CA ASP A 26 -15.44 1.61 -11.61
C ASP A 26 -14.57 1.29 -10.41
N CYS A 27 -14.68 2.08 -9.34
CA CYS A 27 -13.94 1.89 -8.11
C CYS A 27 -14.89 1.64 -6.95
N ARG A 28 -14.66 0.53 -6.22
CA ARG A 28 -15.22 0.28 -4.88
C ARG A 28 -14.14 0.57 -3.85
N CYS A 29 -14.35 1.54 -2.99
CA CYS A 29 -13.36 2.00 -2.01
C CYS A 29 -13.76 1.57 -0.60
N LEU A 30 -12.97 0.70 0.02
CA LEU A 30 -13.10 0.35 1.44
C LEU A 30 -12.46 1.45 2.28
N VAL A 31 -13.25 2.07 3.14
CA VAL A 31 -12.83 3.15 4.05
C VAL A 31 -13.31 2.86 5.48
N ARG A 32 -12.56 3.30 6.49
CA ARG A 32 -12.94 3.15 7.90
C ARG A 32 -13.97 4.16 8.38
N SER A 33 -14.16 5.26 7.64
CA SER A 33 -15.14 6.30 7.93
C SER A 33 -15.55 6.99 6.65
N ARG A 34 -16.84 7.13 6.42
CA ARG A 34 -17.41 7.81 5.25
C ARG A 34 -17.12 9.31 5.24
N GLU A 35 -16.93 9.93 6.40
CA GLU A 35 -16.62 11.36 6.52
C GLU A 35 -15.36 11.77 5.75
N LYS A 36 -14.38 10.86 5.68
CA LYS A 36 -13.11 11.08 4.96
C LYS A 36 -13.15 10.67 3.49
N ALA A 37 -14.28 10.17 3.02
CA ALA A 37 -14.43 9.62 1.67
C ALA A 37 -15.09 10.58 0.67
N GLY A 38 -15.50 11.79 1.09
CA GLY A 38 -16.14 12.79 0.21
C GLY A 38 -15.40 12.97 -1.12
N PRO A 39 -14.09 13.25 -1.13
CA PRO A 39 -13.34 13.41 -2.38
C PRO A 39 -13.32 12.18 -3.29
N LEU A 40 -13.47 10.97 -2.73
CA LEU A 40 -13.55 9.73 -3.51
C LEU A 40 -14.95 9.56 -4.12
N ALA A 41 -15.99 9.91 -3.37
CA ALA A 41 -17.37 9.88 -3.87
C ALA A 41 -17.58 10.90 -5.02
N GLU A 42 -16.96 12.07 -4.95
CA GLU A 42 -16.96 13.08 -6.04
C GLU A 42 -16.30 12.55 -7.33
N LEU A 43 -15.39 11.57 -7.22
CA LEU A 43 -14.81 10.86 -8.36
C LEU A 43 -15.69 9.71 -8.88
N GLY A 44 -16.90 9.53 -8.35
CA GLY A 44 -17.82 8.46 -8.73
C GLY A 44 -17.54 7.10 -8.08
N ALA A 45 -16.67 7.02 -7.06
CA ALA A 45 -16.36 5.77 -6.40
C ALA A 45 -17.51 5.30 -5.48
N GLU A 46 -17.81 4.00 -5.52
CA GLU A 46 -18.67 3.33 -4.52
C GLU A 46 -17.94 3.27 -3.18
N ILE A 47 -18.51 3.86 -2.13
CA ILE A 47 -17.90 3.92 -0.80
C ILE A 47 -18.52 2.84 0.10
N ILE A 48 -17.68 1.91 0.53
CA ILE A 48 -18.04 0.88 1.54
C ILE A 48 -17.29 1.18 2.83
N GLU A 49 -18.02 1.23 3.93
CA GLU A 49 -17.44 1.38 5.26
C GLU A 49 -17.10 0.00 5.85
N GLY A 50 -15.87 -0.15 6.34
CA GLY A 50 -15.39 -1.37 6.98
C GLY A 50 -13.92 -1.24 7.36
N ASP A 51 -13.44 -2.23 8.12
CA ASP A 51 -12.06 -2.30 8.59
C ASP A 51 -11.45 -3.65 8.23
N ILE A 52 -10.29 -3.64 7.57
CA ILE A 52 -9.57 -4.87 7.18
C ILE A 52 -9.21 -5.75 8.37
N THR A 53 -9.19 -5.19 9.60
CA THR A 53 -8.94 -5.95 10.84
C THR A 53 -10.18 -6.63 11.42
N LEU A 54 -11.36 -6.40 10.84
CA LEU A 54 -12.65 -6.92 11.26
C LEU A 54 -13.27 -7.75 10.12
N PRO A 55 -13.05 -9.08 10.08
CA PRO A 55 -13.50 -9.94 8.97
C PRO A 55 -14.99 -9.79 8.65
N GLU A 56 -15.81 -9.63 9.68
CA GLU A 56 -17.26 -9.47 9.57
C GLU A 56 -17.68 -8.21 8.79
N SER A 57 -16.80 -7.20 8.72
CA SER A 57 -17.05 -5.98 7.94
C SER A 57 -16.66 -6.11 6.45
N LEU A 58 -16.10 -7.26 6.07
CA LEU A 58 -15.56 -7.50 4.73
C LEU A 58 -16.39 -8.49 3.91
N ASP A 59 -17.48 -9.01 4.45
CA ASP A 59 -18.29 -10.04 3.79
C ASP A 59 -18.69 -9.61 2.39
N ASP A 60 -18.40 -10.47 1.41
CA ASP A 60 -18.68 -10.27 -0.02
C ASP A 60 -18.13 -8.97 -0.64
N ILE A 61 -17.20 -8.27 0.03
CA ILE A 61 -16.69 -6.98 -0.45
C ILE A 61 -16.01 -7.09 -1.82
N ALA A 62 -15.37 -8.22 -2.10
CA ALA A 62 -14.68 -8.49 -3.36
C ALA A 62 -15.59 -9.10 -4.44
N ARG A 63 -16.87 -9.33 -4.15
CA ARG A 63 -17.80 -9.96 -5.10
C ARG A 63 -18.02 -9.09 -6.33
N GLY A 64 -17.80 -9.69 -7.51
CA GLY A 64 -17.98 -9.03 -8.81
C GLY A 64 -16.90 -8.00 -9.13
N MET A 65 -15.75 -8.07 -8.47
CA MET A 65 -14.59 -7.22 -8.79
C MET A 65 -13.68 -7.90 -9.78
N ASP A 66 -13.17 -7.12 -10.73
CA ASP A 66 -12.18 -7.54 -11.72
C ASP A 66 -10.75 -7.44 -11.20
N GLY A 67 -10.55 -6.65 -10.12
CA GLY A 67 -9.25 -6.51 -9.46
C GLY A 67 -9.36 -6.02 -8.02
N LEU A 68 -8.35 -6.39 -7.21
CA LEU A 68 -8.14 -5.88 -5.85
C LEU A 68 -6.80 -5.13 -5.79
N LEU A 69 -6.85 -3.86 -5.41
CA LEU A 69 -5.67 -3.02 -5.19
C LEU A 69 -5.56 -2.73 -3.69
N HIS A 70 -4.66 -3.48 -3.02
CA HIS A 70 -4.55 -3.45 -1.56
C HIS A 70 -3.45 -2.48 -1.11
N LEU A 71 -3.86 -1.24 -0.76
CA LEU A 71 -2.98 -0.17 -0.27
C LEU A 71 -3.12 0.06 1.23
N ALA A 72 -4.12 -0.54 1.88
CA ALA A 72 -4.35 -0.34 3.31
C ALA A 72 -3.15 -0.84 4.11
N THR A 73 -2.58 0.03 4.93
CA THR A 73 -1.42 -0.27 5.77
C THR A 73 -1.36 0.70 6.94
N LEU A 74 -0.88 0.23 8.07
CA LEU A 74 -0.37 1.08 9.13
C LEU A 74 1.07 1.43 8.77
N GLY A 75 1.31 2.68 8.37
CA GLY A 75 2.64 3.15 7.97
C GLY A 75 3.56 3.36 9.17
N HIS A 76 4.84 3.56 8.87
CA HIS A 76 5.81 4.00 9.86
C HIS A 76 5.42 5.43 10.29
N MET A 77 4.78 5.54 11.43
CA MET A 77 4.49 6.84 12.04
C MET A 77 5.60 7.16 13.04
N SER A 78 6.12 8.37 12.99
CA SER A 78 7.08 8.89 13.96
C SER A 78 6.50 9.03 15.39
N ASN A 79 5.29 8.57 15.64
CA ASN A 79 4.66 8.55 16.93
C ASN A 79 5.07 7.28 17.69
N PHE A 80 5.70 7.44 18.82
CA PHE A 80 6.14 6.38 19.76
C PHE A 80 5.01 5.48 20.29
N THR A 81 3.76 5.70 19.87
CA THR A 81 2.57 4.97 20.31
C THR A 81 2.23 3.74 19.46
N VAL A 82 2.88 3.56 18.29
CA VAL A 82 2.58 2.41 17.41
C VAL A 82 3.38 1.19 17.88
N THR A 83 2.68 0.17 18.34
CA THR A 83 3.27 -1.08 18.82
C THR A 83 3.44 -2.10 17.70
N GLU A 84 4.30 -3.10 17.93
CA GLU A 84 4.47 -4.23 16.99
C GLU A 84 3.16 -5.01 16.80
N ALA A 85 2.38 -5.18 17.87
CA ALA A 85 1.07 -5.81 17.79
C ALA A 85 0.08 -5.05 16.87
N MET A 86 0.17 -3.74 16.81
CA MET A 86 -0.67 -2.95 15.90
C MET A 86 -0.25 -3.15 14.44
N PHE A 87 1.05 -3.24 14.15
CA PHE A 87 1.52 -3.59 12.81
C PHE A 87 1.09 -5.00 12.42
N GLU A 88 1.19 -5.97 13.33
CA GLU A 88 0.74 -7.34 13.10
C GLU A 88 -0.76 -7.37 12.79
N LYS A 89 -1.58 -6.71 13.61
CA LYS A 89 -3.03 -6.67 13.43
C LYS A 89 -3.43 -6.06 12.09
N VAL A 90 -2.86 -4.90 11.73
CA VAL A 90 -3.29 -4.17 10.52
C VAL A 90 -2.60 -4.70 9.27
N ASN A 91 -1.25 -4.78 9.28
CA ASN A 91 -0.51 -5.08 8.06
C ASN A 91 -0.50 -6.56 7.71
N VAL A 92 -0.55 -7.44 8.70
CA VAL A 92 -0.54 -8.89 8.45
C VAL A 92 -1.96 -9.44 8.48
N GLN A 93 -2.64 -9.36 9.63
CA GLN A 93 -3.98 -9.94 9.74
C GLN A 93 -4.99 -9.26 8.81
N GLY A 94 -4.93 -7.92 8.67
CA GLY A 94 -5.75 -7.18 7.72
C GLY A 94 -5.51 -7.60 6.27
N THR A 95 -4.24 -7.85 5.89
CA THR A 95 -3.92 -8.39 4.57
C THR A 95 -4.49 -9.80 4.38
N ILE A 96 -4.35 -10.69 5.38
CA ILE A 96 -4.95 -12.03 5.33
C ILE A 96 -6.45 -11.96 5.08
N ASN A 97 -7.16 -11.11 5.81
CA ASN A 97 -8.60 -11.01 5.73
C ASN A 97 -9.06 -10.57 4.32
N ILE A 98 -8.45 -9.53 3.78
CA ILE A 98 -8.84 -9.02 2.46
C ILE A 98 -8.44 -9.98 1.32
N MET A 99 -7.29 -10.68 1.44
CA MET A 99 -6.88 -11.67 0.46
C MET A 99 -7.80 -12.91 0.46
N ARG A 100 -8.32 -13.29 1.63
CA ARG A 100 -9.36 -14.35 1.74
C ARG A 100 -10.63 -13.98 0.99
N GLU A 101 -11.08 -12.74 1.08
CA GLU A 101 -12.22 -12.28 0.29
C GLU A 101 -11.94 -12.27 -1.22
N ALA A 102 -10.71 -11.95 -1.63
CA ALA A 102 -10.30 -12.04 -3.02
C ALA A 102 -10.30 -13.50 -3.53
N VAL A 103 -9.80 -14.45 -2.74
CA VAL A 103 -9.85 -15.89 -3.05
C VAL A 103 -11.31 -16.38 -3.13
N LYS A 104 -12.15 -16.07 -2.12
CA LYS A 104 -13.58 -16.43 -2.07
C LYS A 104 -14.33 -15.93 -3.30
N ALA A 105 -14.06 -14.69 -3.72
CA ALA A 105 -14.69 -14.06 -4.88
C ALA A 105 -14.03 -14.41 -6.21
N LYS A 106 -12.92 -15.16 -6.22
CA LYS A 106 -12.11 -15.50 -7.39
C LYS A 106 -11.69 -14.27 -8.19
N VAL A 107 -11.23 -13.23 -7.49
CA VAL A 107 -10.77 -11.99 -8.13
C VAL A 107 -9.58 -12.30 -9.05
N PRO A 108 -9.64 -11.96 -10.34
CA PRO A 108 -8.65 -12.40 -11.32
C PRO A 108 -7.33 -11.60 -11.30
N ARG A 109 -7.27 -10.49 -10.55
CA ARG A 109 -6.09 -9.63 -10.45
C ARG A 109 -5.97 -9.04 -9.06
N VAL A 110 -4.84 -9.27 -8.40
CA VAL A 110 -4.59 -8.73 -7.06
C VAL A 110 -3.24 -8.02 -7.03
N VAL A 111 -3.21 -6.79 -6.55
CA VAL A 111 -1.96 -6.05 -6.32
C VAL A 111 -1.84 -5.73 -4.84
N HIS A 112 -0.79 -6.25 -4.19
CA HIS A 112 -0.44 -5.92 -2.81
C HIS A 112 0.66 -4.86 -2.79
N CYS A 113 0.34 -3.68 -2.26
CA CYS A 113 1.31 -2.60 -2.09
C CYS A 113 2.13 -2.82 -0.81
N SER A 114 3.38 -3.24 -1.00
CA SER A 114 4.37 -3.40 0.04
C SER A 114 5.33 -2.20 0.10
N SER A 115 6.51 -2.38 0.65
CA SER A 115 7.52 -1.35 0.82
C SER A 115 8.92 -1.95 0.74
N VAL A 116 9.89 -1.18 0.24
CA VAL A 116 11.32 -1.55 0.36
C VAL A 116 11.77 -1.74 1.80
N ALA A 117 11.01 -1.24 2.79
CA ALA A 117 11.26 -1.52 4.21
C ALA A 117 11.17 -3.02 4.55
N ALA A 118 10.47 -3.82 3.75
CA ALA A 118 10.45 -5.29 3.88
C ALA A 118 11.81 -5.94 3.59
N MET A 119 12.64 -5.29 2.76
CA MET A 119 14.00 -5.77 2.46
C MET A 119 14.98 -5.50 3.61
N GLY A 120 14.78 -4.39 4.34
CA GLY A 120 15.72 -3.96 5.37
C GLY A 120 17.01 -3.40 4.77
N ILE A 121 18.13 -3.64 5.46
CA ILE A 121 19.47 -3.31 4.92
C ILE A 121 19.85 -4.43 3.97
N CYS A 122 20.06 -4.08 2.71
CA CYS A 122 20.47 -5.02 1.67
C CYS A 122 21.95 -4.82 1.36
N ASP A 123 22.70 -5.92 1.31
CA ASP A 123 24.13 -5.91 0.96
C ASP A 123 24.32 -5.86 -0.57
N ASP A 124 23.31 -6.29 -1.34
CA ASP A 124 23.33 -6.25 -2.80
C ASP A 124 23.12 -4.82 -3.30
N VAL A 125 23.94 -4.40 -4.27
CA VAL A 125 23.82 -3.10 -4.94
C VAL A 125 24.00 -3.29 -6.45
N PRO A 126 22.93 -3.13 -7.24
CA PRO A 126 21.55 -2.81 -6.84
C PRO A 126 20.83 -4.00 -6.18
N ALA A 127 19.92 -3.69 -5.24
CA ALA A 127 19.01 -4.70 -4.69
C ALA A 127 18.00 -5.16 -5.75
N THR A 128 17.67 -6.44 -5.73
CA THR A 128 16.71 -7.08 -6.64
C THR A 128 15.60 -7.79 -5.86
N GLU A 129 14.61 -8.32 -6.54
CA GLU A 129 13.55 -9.13 -5.92
C GLU A 129 14.06 -10.42 -5.28
N ALA A 130 15.22 -10.92 -5.73
CA ALA A 130 15.89 -12.11 -5.20
C ALA A 130 16.79 -11.82 -4.00
N SER A 131 17.08 -10.55 -3.70
CA SER A 131 17.91 -10.16 -2.58
C SER A 131 17.30 -10.56 -1.25
N GLU A 132 18.11 -11.02 -0.32
CA GLU A 132 17.65 -11.47 0.99
C GLU A 132 17.00 -10.31 1.78
N CYS A 133 15.83 -10.56 2.34
CA CYS A 133 15.10 -9.60 3.14
C CYS A 133 15.45 -9.73 4.63
N ARG A 134 16.06 -8.71 5.21
CA ARG A 134 16.46 -8.65 6.64
C ARG A 134 15.94 -7.40 7.35
N PRO A 135 14.61 -7.21 7.45
CA PRO A 135 14.05 -6.02 8.09
C PRO A 135 14.31 -6.02 9.59
N HIS A 136 14.94 -4.98 10.09
CA HIS A 136 15.22 -4.80 11.52
C HIS A 136 14.17 -3.96 12.25
N HIS A 137 13.32 -3.22 11.51
CA HIS A 137 12.29 -2.36 12.06
C HIS A 137 10.92 -3.09 12.09
N PRO A 138 10.06 -2.93 13.14
CA PRO A 138 8.76 -3.59 13.25
C PRO A 138 7.86 -3.41 12.01
N TYR A 139 7.80 -2.22 11.46
CA TYR A 139 7.07 -1.96 10.20
C TYR A 139 7.59 -2.82 9.05
N GLY A 140 8.91 -2.84 8.83
CA GLY A 140 9.51 -3.67 7.77
C GLY A 140 9.21 -5.16 7.97
N ARG A 141 9.34 -5.67 9.22
CA ARG A 141 8.98 -7.06 9.54
C ARG A 141 7.52 -7.37 9.23
N SER A 142 6.61 -6.47 9.58
CA SER A 142 5.18 -6.66 9.27
C SER A 142 4.89 -6.66 7.77
N LYS A 143 5.58 -5.84 6.99
CA LYS A 143 5.43 -5.83 5.53
C LYS A 143 5.98 -7.12 4.92
N LEU A 144 7.16 -7.58 5.34
CA LEU A 144 7.71 -8.86 4.87
C LEU A 144 6.78 -10.04 5.21
N LYS A 145 6.25 -10.08 6.43
CA LYS A 145 5.32 -11.14 6.85
C LYS A 145 4.01 -11.11 6.04
N ALA A 146 3.50 -9.92 5.73
CA ALA A 146 2.34 -9.77 4.85
C ALA A 146 2.64 -10.27 3.42
N GLU A 147 3.82 -9.95 2.86
CA GLU A 147 4.24 -10.48 1.55
C GLU A 147 4.31 -12.02 1.56
N GLN A 148 4.93 -12.61 2.59
CA GLN A 148 5.01 -14.08 2.74
C GLN A 148 3.62 -14.70 2.75
N THR A 149 2.68 -14.10 3.50
CA THR A 149 1.29 -14.56 3.52
C THR A 149 0.61 -14.51 2.15
N VAL A 150 0.83 -13.43 1.39
CA VAL A 150 0.29 -13.32 0.03
C VAL A 150 0.89 -14.38 -0.89
N LEU A 151 2.22 -14.60 -0.83
CA LEU A 151 2.91 -15.64 -1.61
C LEU A 151 2.45 -17.05 -1.24
N ASP A 152 2.20 -17.32 0.04
CA ASP A 152 1.62 -18.59 0.47
C ASP A 152 0.23 -18.81 -0.14
N MET A 153 -0.62 -17.78 -0.20
CA MET A 153 -1.93 -17.87 -0.85
C MET A 153 -1.81 -18.02 -2.39
N VAL A 154 -0.81 -17.40 -3.03
CA VAL A 154 -0.52 -17.63 -4.45
C VAL A 154 -0.21 -19.12 -4.68
N ASN A 155 0.68 -19.70 -3.86
CA ASN A 155 1.16 -21.07 -4.04
C ASN A 155 0.10 -22.13 -3.65
N THR A 156 -0.70 -21.87 -2.61
CA THR A 156 -1.62 -22.88 -2.05
C THR A 156 -3.05 -22.73 -2.50
N GLN A 157 -3.49 -21.53 -2.88
CA GLN A 157 -4.87 -21.22 -3.23
C GLN A 157 -5.04 -20.63 -4.62
N GLY A 158 -3.94 -20.47 -5.37
CA GLY A 158 -3.95 -19.93 -6.74
C GLY A 158 -4.36 -18.46 -6.82
N LEU A 159 -4.12 -17.66 -5.75
CA LEU A 159 -4.41 -16.24 -5.76
C LEU A 159 -3.55 -15.54 -6.81
N PRO A 160 -4.11 -14.88 -7.83
CA PRO A 160 -3.33 -14.21 -8.88
C PRO A 160 -2.85 -12.84 -8.38
N ALA A 161 -1.77 -12.83 -7.58
CA ALA A 161 -1.30 -11.63 -6.91
C ALA A 161 0.10 -11.20 -7.35
N ALA A 162 0.26 -9.89 -7.59
CA ALA A 162 1.54 -9.21 -7.71
C ALA A 162 1.83 -8.39 -6.45
N ILE A 163 3.12 -8.31 -6.05
CA ILE A 163 3.57 -7.53 -4.91
C ILE A 163 4.46 -6.40 -5.41
N ILE A 164 4.17 -5.16 -5.00
CA ILE A 164 5.00 -3.99 -5.33
C ILE A 164 5.63 -3.45 -4.05
N ARG A 165 6.95 -3.32 -4.04
CA ARG A 165 7.72 -2.69 -2.96
C ARG A 165 8.03 -1.25 -3.31
N PHE A 166 7.25 -0.32 -2.80
CA PHE A 166 7.52 1.11 -3.00
C PHE A 166 8.66 1.60 -2.12
N SER A 167 9.52 2.45 -2.70
CA SER A 167 10.40 3.33 -1.95
C SER A 167 9.60 4.49 -1.33
N MET A 168 10.26 5.56 -0.90
CA MET A 168 9.57 6.73 -0.38
C MET A 168 8.76 7.40 -1.50
N VAL A 169 7.42 7.28 -1.40
CA VAL A 169 6.50 7.94 -2.33
C VAL A 169 6.29 9.38 -1.90
N TYR A 170 6.37 10.31 -2.84
CA TYR A 170 6.16 11.74 -2.62
C TYR A 170 5.25 12.36 -3.68
N GLY A 171 4.72 13.54 -3.42
CA GLY A 171 3.90 14.27 -4.39
C GLY A 171 2.80 15.10 -3.73
N PRO A 172 1.86 15.66 -4.52
CA PRO A 172 0.74 16.44 -4.01
C PRO A 172 -0.08 15.62 -3.00
N GLY A 173 -0.38 16.21 -1.84
CA GLY A 173 -1.09 15.53 -0.76
C GLY A 173 -0.21 14.77 0.23
N ASP A 174 1.11 14.67 0.00
CA ASP A 174 2.04 14.19 1.02
C ASP A 174 2.36 15.31 2.02
N TRP A 175 1.73 15.23 3.18
CA TRP A 175 1.91 16.17 4.29
C TRP A 175 2.77 15.59 5.43
N ARG A 176 3.40 14.43 5.20
CA ARG A 176 4.17 13.68 6.20
C ARG A 176 5.67 14.03 6.14
N ASP A 177 6.47 13.05 5.74
CA ASP A 177 7.92 13.11 5.92
C ASP A 177 8.61 13.98 4.86
N MET A 178 8.19 13.88 3.58
CA MET A 178 8.79 14.69 2.53
C MET A 178 8.53 16.17 2.72
N LEU A 179 7.31 16.56 3.15
CA LEU A 179 7.02 17.98 3.42
C LEU A 179 7.89 18.54 4.55
N LYS A 180 8.20 17.74 5.58
CA LYS A 180 9.12 18.14 6.65
C LYS A 180 10.53 18.37 6.10
N LEU A 181 11.02 17.44 5.27
CA LEU A 181 12.35 17.56 4.64
C LEU A 181 12.44 18.81 3.75
N VAL A 182 11.43 19.05 2.91
CA VAL A 182 11.37 20.25 2.05
C VAL A 182 11.36 21.53 2.88
N ARG A 183 10.60 21.57 3.98
CA ARG A 183 10.56 22.73 4.89
C ARG A 183 11.92 22.99 5.56
N LEU A 184 12.64 21.94 5.96
CA LEU A 184 14.00 22.06 6.52
C LEU A 184 14.98 22.55 5.46
N ALA A 185 14.93 21.99 4.25
CA ALA A 185 15.77 22.44 3.13
C ALA A 185 15.53 23.90 2.77
N LYS A 186 14.27 24.36 2.69
CA LYS A 186 13.93 25.78 2.48
C LYS A 186 14.51 26.72 3.53
N LYS A 187 14.67 26.26 4.77
CA LYS A 187 15.27 27.04 5.85
C LYS A 187 16.80 26.96 5.89
N GLY A 188 17.44 26.26 4.95
CA GLY A 188 18.88 26.00 4.95
C GLY A 188 19.35 25.09 6.08
N LEU A 189 18.41 24.37 6.74
CA LEU A 189 18.68 23.53 7.91
C LEU A 189 18.78 22.03 7.55
N PHE A 190 19.08 21.72 6.31
CA PHE A 190 19.23 20.33 5.86
C PHE A 190 20.66 19.83 6.15
N PRO A 191 20.88 19.06 7.23
CA PRO A 191 22.22 18.63 7.61
C PRO A 191 22.73 17.57 6.65
N LYS A 192 23.99 17.72 6.21
CA LYS A 192 24.71 16.62 5.56
C LYS A 192 25.15 15.64 6.63
N ILE A 193 24.59 14.43 6.63
CA ILE A 193 24.92 13.38 7.60
C ILE A 193 25.97 12.45 6.97
N GLY A 194 27.14 12.37 7.63
CA GLY A 194 28.23 11.50 7.19
C GLY A 194 29.07 12.06 6.04
N SER A 195 30.09 11.32 5.67
CA SER A 195 31.09 11.69 4.63
C SER A 195 30.78 11.10 3.25
N ARG A 196 29.88 10.11 3.18
CA ARG A 196 29.52 9.43 1.92
C ARG A 196 28.22 10.01 1.34
N PRO A 197 28.00 9.90 0.01
CA PRO A 197 26.72 10.23 -0.59
C PRO A 197 25.63 9.32 -0.02
N ASN A 198 24.62 9.91 0.60
CA ASN A 198 23.42 9.19 1.03
C ASN A 198 22.39 9.25 -0.11
N LEU A 199 22.22 8.15 -0.81
CA LEU A 199 21.22 8.01 -1.86
C LEU A 199 19.95 7.44 -1.25
N THR A 200 18.85 8.16 -1.40
CA THR A 200 17.51 7.69 -0.99
C THR A 200 16.65 7.59 -2.23
N PRO A 201 16.17 6.38 -2.58
CA PRO A 201 15.27 6.23 -3.72
C PRO A 201 13.93 6.90 -3.42
N LEU A 202 13.47 7.71 -4.38
CA LEU A 202 12.20 8.42 -4.32
C LEU A 202 11.36 8.05 -5.53
N VAL A 203 10.05 7.93 -5.35
CA VAL A 203 9.10 7.72 -6.44
C VAL A 203 7.97 8.76 -6.35
N HIS A 204 7.68 9.44 -7.46
CA HIS A 204 6.55 10.36 -7.49
C HIS A 204 5.23 9.58 -7.44
N VAL A 205 4.20 10.15 -6.82
CA VAL A 205 2.91 9.46 -6.64
C VAL A 205 2.25 9.05 -7.96
N SER A 206 2.45 9.81 -9.04
CA SER A 206 1.96 9.42 -10.38
C SER A 206 2.63 8.14 -10.88
N ASP A 207 3.95 8.00 -10.67
CA ASP A 207 4.69 6.82 -11.11
C ASP A 207 4.34 5.61 -10.24
N ALA A 208 4.09 5.83 -8.94
CA ALA A 208 3.58 4.79 -8.06
C ALA A 208 2.20 4.29 -8.52
N VAL A 209 1.30 5.19 -8.92
CA VAL A 209 -0.01 4.84 -9.49
C VAL A 209 0.16 4.04 -10.77
N GLN A 210 1.00 4.51 -11.71
CA GLN A 210 1.27 3.77 -12.94
C GLN A 210 1.84 2.37 -12.67
N GLY A 211 2.75 2.24 -11.70
CA GLY A 211 3.28 0.93 -11.28
C GLY A 211 2.19 -0.01 -10.77
N ILE A 212 1.21 0.48 -9.99
CA ILE A 212 0.06 -0.32 -9.53
C ILE A 212 -0.78 -0.78 -10.72
N LEU A 213 -1.08 0.12 -11.66
CA LEU A 213 -1.91 -0.19 -12.83
C LEU A 213 -1.22 -1.21 -13.73
N CYS A 214 0.06 -1.02 -14.04
CA CYS A 214 0.85 -1.98 -14.82
C CYS A 214 0.89 -3.38 -14.17
N ALA A 215 0.96 -3.44 -12.83
CA ALA A 215 0.92 -4.74 -12.13
C ALA A 215 -0.47 -5.38 -12.15
N ALA A 216 -1.53 -4.58 -12.24
CA ALA A 216 -2.91 -5.08 -12.33
C ALA A 216 -3.28 -5.57 -13.74
N GLU A 217 -2.52 -5.18 -14.78
CA GLU A 217 -2.76 -5.60 -16.16
C GLU A 217 -2.16 -6.98 -16.51
N LYS A 218 -1.16 -7.41 -15.73
CA LYS A 218 -0.44 -8.68 -15.92
C LYS A 218 -1.06 -9.80 -15.11
#